data_4f1c2dcf376fd0895f78bf0ede54efbc
#
_entry.id   4f1c2dcf376fd0895f78bf0ede54efbc
#
_cell.length_a   1.000
_cell.length_b   1.000
_cell.length_c   1.000
_cell.angle_alpha   90.00
_cell.angle_beta   90.00
_cell.angle_gamma   90.00
#
_symmetry.space_group_name_H-M   'P 1'
#
loop_
_entity.id
_entity.type
_entity.pdbx_description
1 polymer ?
#
loop_
_entity_poly.entity_id
_entity_poly.type
_entity_poly.pdbx_seq_one_letter_code
_entity_poly.pdbx_strand_id
1 'polypeptide(L)'
;MTQNPYSPQSQQQPTPQPSPPLADQPMNIYPAPGSYGGVYPGLQARKPSWPIVVGIISLCVAGLFGLMTIVGLLMNVLGLGNVQQRQMMANMPDSFKTNQWLSGLFTIATYVVLAIGGVMLLKRRRAARTLHVAYALMGILVAISGLVVMITMMNHMPLPPNAPPQAQAMLKPIMAVGAIFGMVFALAYPTFVLIWFTRPKVAQHIQTWTR
;
A
#
# COMPACT_ATOMS: atom_id res chain seq x y z
N MET A 1 14.45 -18.35 -67.99
CA MET A 1 15.02 -19.53 -67.28
C MET A 1 15.87 -18.99 -66.15
N THR A 2 15.33 -18.87 -64.97
CA THR A 2 16.02 -18.34 -63.79
C THR A 2 16.14 -19.52 -62.79
N GLN A 3 17.41 -19.94 -62.55
CA GLN A 3 17.74 -20.98 -61.60
C GLN A 3 17.60 -20.51 -60.17
N ASN A 4 16.93 -21.32 -59.34
CA ASN A 4 16.72 -21.11 -57.92
C ASN A 4 17.93 -21.64 -57.12
N PRO A 5 18.68 -20.79 -56.34
CA PRO A 5 19.90 -21.20 -55.69
C PRO A 5 19.76 -21.78 -54.27
N TYR A 6 18.56 -22.19 -53.80
CA TYR A 6 18.39 -22.72 -52.46
C TYR A 6 18.17 -24.22 -52.49
N SER A 7 19.28 -25.00 -52.49
CA SER A 7 19.27 -26.42 -52.11
C SER A 7 19.40 -26.50 -50.58
N PRO A 8 18.54 -27.31 -49.86
CA PRO A 8 18.70 -27.52 -48.44
C PRO A 8 19.92 -28.40 -48.17
N GLN A 9 20.91 -27.83 -47.46
CA GLN A 9 22.00 -28.62 -46.89
C GLN A 9 21.45 -29.59 -45.86
N SER A 10 21.60 -30.91 -46.13
CA SER A 10 21.35 -31.98 -45.18
C SER A 10 22.29 -31.82 -43.98
N GLN A 11 21.78 -31.39 -42.84
CA GLN A 11 22.47 -31.45 -41.57
C GLN A 11 22.76 -32.89 -41.22
N GLN A 12 24.00 -33.33 -41.35
CA GLN A 12 24.48 -34.57 -40.79
C GLN A 12 24.34 -34.55 -39.27
N GLN A 13 23.41 -35.37 -38.75
CA GLN A 13 23.22 -35.61 -37.34
C GLN A 13 24.48 -36.24 -36.76
N PRO A 14 25.13 -35.67 -35.72
CA PRO A 14 26.31 -36.29 -35.14
C PRO A 14 25.95 -37.63 -34.51
N THR A 15 26.72 -38.65 -34.88
CA THR A 15 26.63 -40.04 -34.32
C THR A 15 26.77 -39.98 -32.80
N PRO A 16 25.93 -40.69 -32.05
CA PRO A 16 26.05 -40.81 -30.61
C PRO A 16 27.39 -41.41 -30.21
N GLN A 17 28.21 -40.68 -29.50
CA GLN A 17 29.45 -41.17 -28.93
C GLN A 17 29.13 -42.13 -27.80
N PRO A 18 29.74 -43.35 -27.76
CA PRO A 18 29.50 -44.30 -26.69
C PRO A 18 29.97 -43.72 -25.36
N SER A 19 29.05 -43.71 -24.37
CA SER A 19 29.31 -43.24 -23.02
C SER A 19 30.41 -44.08 -22.37
N PRO A 20 31.40 -43.46 -21.70
CA PRO A 20 32.41 -44.20 -20.94
C PRO A 20 31.74 -44.96 -19.78
N PRO A 21 32.31 -46.09 -19.35
CA PRO A 21 31.74 -46.91 -18.28
C PRO A 21 31.70 -46.15 -16.96
N LEU A 22 30.54 -46.19 -16.31
CA LEU A 22 30.23 -45.62 -15.00
C LEU A 22 30.95 -46.41 -13.87
N ALA A 23 32.29 -46.29 -13.80
CA ALA A 23 33.03 -46.76 -12.66
C ALA A 23 33.70 -45.56 -11.97
N ASP A 24 33.37 -45.37 -10.71
CA ASP A 24 34.09 -44.50 -9.75
C ASP A 24 34.05 -42.98 -9.94
N GLN A 25 32.90 -42.40 -10.25
CA GLN A 25 32.74 -40.96 -9.95
C GLN A 25 32.23 -40.82 -8.51
N PRO A 26 32.96 -40.03 -7.63
CA PRO A 26 32.46 -39.69 -6.32
C PRO A 26 31.15 -38.92 -6.51
N MET A 27 30.07 -39.36 -5.84
CA MET A 27 28.78 -38.68 -5.85
C MET A 27 28.97 -37.20 -5.45
N ASN A 28 28.97 -36.34 -6.45
CA ASN A 28 29.00 -34.90 -6.22
C ASN A 28 27.62 -34.50 -5.76
N ILE A 29 27.44 -34.36 -4.42
CA ILE A 29 26.17 -34.06 -3.74
C ILE A 29 25.72 -32.59 -3.99
N TYR A 30 26.48 -31.84 -4.80
CA TYR A 30 26.06 -30.48 -5.18
C TYR A 30 25.06 -30.53 -6.33
N PRO A 31 23.79 -30.16 -6.11
CA PRO A 31 22.84 -30.06 -7.19
C PRO A 31 23.31 -29.02 -8.21
N ALA A 32 23.31 -29.36 -9.48
CA ALA A 32 23.67 -28.48 -10.57
C ALA A 32 22.86 -27.17 -10.48
N PRO A 33 23.50 -25.99 -10.72
CA PRO A 33 22.79 -24.71 -10.78
C PRO A 33 21.78 -24.76 -11.94
N GLY A 34 20.50 -24.90 -11.62
CA GLY A 34 19.40 -24.96 -12.59
C GLY A 34 18.37 -26.07 -12.33
N SER A 35 18.66 -27.09 -11.50
CA SER A 35 17.73 -28.19 -11.24
C SER A 35 16.85 -27.95 -10.00
N TYR A 36 16.38 -26.74 -9.77
CA TYR A 36 15.37 -26.46 -8.73
C TYR A 36 13.96 -26.93 -9.12
N GLY A 37 13.84 -27.87 -10.04
CA GLY A 37 12.57 -28.48 -10.46
C GLY A 37 12.25 -29.83 -9.81
N GLY A 38 13.10 -30.36 -8.93
CA GLY A 38 12.82 -31.57 -8.17
C GLY A 38 11.71 -31.33 -7.14
N VAL A 39 10.49 -31.64 -7.53
CA VAL A 39 9.37 -31.77 -6.59
C VAL A 39 9.69 -32.97 -5.70
N TYR A 40 10.24 -32.71 -4.51
CA TYR A 40 10.31 -33.72 -3.47
C TYR A 40 8.87 -34.10 -3.10
N PRO A 41 8.40 -35.32 -3.38
CA PRO A 41 7.08 -35.78 -2.98
C PRO A 41 7.04 -35.86 -1.45
N GLY A 42 6.46 -34.85 -0.81
CA GLY A 42 6.35 -34.74 0.65
C GLY A 42 6.56 -33.35 1.24
N LEU A 43 7.31 -32.45 0.61
CA LEU A 43 7.34 -31.05 1.00
C LEU A 43 6.19 -30.30 0.33
N GLN A 44 4.99 -30.40 0.91
CA GLN A 44 3.90 -29.49 0.57
C GLN A 44 4.45 -28.06 0.77
N ALA A 45 4.66 -27.34 -0.32
CA ALA A 45 5.11 -25.96 -0.28
C ALA A 45 4.21 -25.19 0.70
N ARG A 46 4.76 -24.84 1.86
CA ARG A 46 4.01 -24.20 2.96
C ARG A 46 3.35 -22.95 2.38
N LYS A 47 2.03 -22.93 2.34
CA LYS A 47 1.29 -21.78 1.80
C LYS A 47 1.75 -20.51 2.51
N PRO A 48 2.22 -19.49 1.79
CA PRO A 48 2.76 -18.30 2.43
C PRO A 48 1.71 -17.65 3.35
N SER A 49 2.12 -17.27 4.54
CA SER A 49 1.27 -16.67 5.57
C SER A 49 1.07 -15.16 5.40
N TRP A 50 1.90 -14.52 4.56
CA TRP A 50 1.88 -13.06 4.39
C TRP A 50 0.49 -12.48 4.02
N PRO A 51 -0.41 -13.17 3.23
CA PRO A 51 -1.71 -12.59 2.92
C PRO A 51 -2.59 -12.45 4.16
N ILE A 52 -2.46 -13.38 5.11
CA ILE A 52 -3.21 -13.34 6.38
C ILE A 52 -2.70 -12.16 7.22
N VAL A 53 -1.38 -12.02 7.35
CA VAL A 53 -0.77 -10.94 8.13
C VAL A 53 -1.15 -9.57 7.57
N VAL A 54 -0.93 -9.34 6.28
CA VAL A 54 -1.27 -8.07 5.63
C VAL A 54 -2.78 -7.82 5.68
N GLY A 55 -3.62 -8.85 5.49
CA GLY A 55 -5.07 -8.75 5.57
C GLY A 55 -5.55 -8.30 6.95
N ILE A 56 -5.01 -8.89 8.02
CA ILE A 56 -5.32 -8.51 9.41
C ILE A 56 -4.88 -7.07 9.68
N ILE A 57 -3.65 -6.70 9.31
CA ILE A 57 -3.13 -5.33 9.48
C ILE A 57 -4.05 -4.33 8.74
N SER A 58 -4.45 -4.64 7.50
CA SER A 58 -5.36 -3.79 6.72
C SER A 58 -6.70 -3.58 7.44
N LEU A 59 -7.27 -4.64 8.03
CA LEU A 59 -8.53 -4.55 8.77
C LEU A 59 -8.38 -3.76 10.06
N CYS A 60 -7.29 -3.95 10.81
CA CYS A 60 -7.00 -3.17 12.01
C CYS A 60 -6.83 -1.69 11.69
N VAL A 61 -6.07 -1.36 10.65
CA VAL A 61 -5.86 0.02 10.20
C VAL A 61 -7.18 0.65 9.74
N ALA A 62 -7.95 -0.06 8.90
CA ALA A 62 -9.25 0.43 8.42
C ALA A 62 -10.25 0.61 9.56
N GLY A 63 -10.33 -0.34 10.49
CA GLY A 63 -11.23 -0.28 11.64
C GLY A 63 -10.87 0.87 12.58
N LEU A 64 -9.60 0.97 12.98
CA LEU A 64 -9.15 1.99 13.93
C LEU A 64 -9.29 3.41 13.35
N PHE A 65 -8.68 3.66 12.19
CA PHE A 65 -8.68 5.01 11.62
C PHE A 65 -10.01 5.38 10.97
N GLY A 66 -10.72 4.41 10.38
CA GLY A 66 -12.08 4.61 9.87
C GLY A 66 -13.04 5.01 10.99
N LEU A 67 -13.01 4.29 12.12
CA LEU A 67 -13.83 4.62 13.28
C LEU A 67 -13.50 6.01 13.84
N MET A 68 -12.21 6.31 14.01
CA MET A 68 -11.75 7.64 14.46
C MET A 68 -12.26 8.76 13.54
N THR A 69 -12.24 8.54 12.22
CA THR A 69 -12.74 9.51 11.25
C THR A 69 -14.25 9.69 11.37
N ILE A 70 -15.00 8.60 11.50
CA ILE A 70 -16.48 8.65 11.71
C ILE A 70 -16.83 9.39 12.98
N VAL A 71 -16.15 9.05 14.10
CA VAL A 71 -16.37 9.71 15.39
C VAL A 71 -16.03 11.21 15.27
N GLY A 72 -14.93 11.57 14.64
CA GLY A 72 -14.55 12.97 14.41
C GLY A 72 -15.58 13.76 13.61
N LEU A 73 -16.12 13.15 12.53
CA LEU A 73 -17.20 13.77 11.76
C LEU A 73 -18.49 13.89 12.57
N LEU A 74 -18.86 12.86 13.32
CA LEU A 74 -20.06 12.85 14.16
C LEU A 74 -19.97 13.93 15.24
N MET A 75 -18.82 14.05 15.94
CA MET A 75 -18.57 15.12 16.90
C MET A 75 -18.73 16.51 16.30
N ASN A 76 -18.26 16.70 15.05
CA ASN A 76 -18.46 17.97 14.33
C ASN A 76 -19.93 18.24 14.03
N VAL A 77 -20.70 17.21 13.57
CA VAL A 77 -22.15 17.36 13.28
C VAL A 77 -22.95 17.67 14.52
N LEU A 78 -22.70 16.91 15.60
CA LEU A 78 -23.43 17.07 16.85
C LEU A 78 -22.99 18.30 17.63
N GLY A 79 -21.98 19.00 17.14
CA GLY A 79 -21.45 20.17 17.82
C GLY A 79 -20.87 19.85 19.20
N LEU A 80 -20.40 18.64 19.44
CA LEU A 80 -19.81 18.20 20.71
C LEU A 80 -18.33 18.58 20.87
N GLY A 81 -17.76 19.30 19.90
CA GLY A 81 -16.39 19.83 19.98
C GLY A 81 -16.23 20.88 21.08
N ASN A 82 -14.99 21.08 21.56
CA ASN A 82 -14.66 22.13 22.52
C ASN A 82 -15.13 23.52 22.03
N VAL A 83 -15.53 24.39 22.94
CA VAL A 83 -15.97 25.77 22.64
C VAL A 83 -14.96 26.48 21.74
N GLN A 84 -13.67 26.30 22.01
CA GLN A 84 -12.59 26.89 21.23
C GLN A 84 -12.56 26.35 19.78
N GLN A 85 -12.80 25.05 19.58
CA GLN A 85 -12.87 24.43 18.24
C GLN A 85 -14.06 24.97 17.45
N ARG A 86 -15.23 25.15 18.12
CA ARG A 86 -16.40 25.75 17.47
C ARG A 86 -16.18 27.18 17.06
N GLN A 87 -15.53 28.00 17.92
CA GLN A 87 -15.18 29.38 17.59
C GLN A 87 -14.21 29.45 16.41
N MET A 88 -13.18 28.58 16.38
CA MET A 88 -12.29 28.50 15.22
C MET A 88 -13.07 28.16 13.95
N MET A 89 -13.95 27.14 13.99
CA MET A 89 -14.75 26.71 12.84
C MET A 89 -15.75 27.77 12.39
N ALA A 90 -16.33 28.55 13.33
CA ALA A 90 -17.25 29.62 12.98
C ALA A 90 -16.55 30.74 12.15
N ASN A 91 -15.30 31.01 12.44
CA ASN A 91 -14.49 32.04 11.76
C ASN A 91 -13.84 31.54 10.44
N MET A 92 -13.97 30.23 10.11
CA MET A 92 -13.41 29.71 8.86
C MET A 92 -14.33 29.97 7.67
N PRO A 93 -13.77 30.26 6.48
CA PRO A 93 -14.53 30.40 5.25
C PRO A 93 -15.40 29.16 4.97
N ASP A 94 -16.55 29.35 4.36
CA ASP A 94 -17.46 28.22 4.03
C ASP A 94 -16.83 27.22 3.04
N SER A 95 -15.95 27.70 2.16
CA SER A 95 -15.15 26.83 1.29
C SER A 95 -14.29 25.85 2.08
N PHE A 96 -13.73 26.28 3.23
CA PHE A 96 -12.95 25.41 4.10
C PHE A 96 -13.83 24.34 4.76
N LYS A 97 -15.01 24.72 5.26
CA LYS A 97 -15.98 23.78 5.88
C LYS A 97 -16.41 22.71 4.88
N THR A 98 -16.75 23.14 3.65
CA THR A 98 -17.14 22.24 2.57
C THR A 98 -16.00 21.26 2.21
N ASN A 99 -14.77 21.77 2.09
CA ASN A 99 -13.61 20.94 1.78
C ASN A 99 -13.31 19.94 2.89
N GLN A 100 -13.48 20.31 4.15
CA GLN A 100 -13.31 19.41 5.30
C GLN A 100 -14.32 18.25 5.26
N TRP A 101 -15.59 18.54 4.97
CA TRP A 101 -16.61 17.50 4.81
C TRP A 101 -16.30 16.55 3.66
N LEU A 102 -15.95 17.10 2.51
CA LEU A 102 -15.62 16.31 1.33
C LEU A 102 -14.40 15.42 1.59
N SER A 103 -13.36 15.98 2.20
CA SER A 103 -12.15 15.25 2.59
C SER A 103 -12.47 14.13 3.60
N GLY A 104 -13.33 14.40 4.58
CA GLY A 104 -13.75 13.40 5.56
C GLY A 104 -14.49 12.22 4.92
N LEU A 105 -15.44 12.49 4.03
CA LEU A 105 -16.17 11.46 3.28
C LEU A 105 -15.22 10.64 2.38
N PHE A 106 -14.30 11.31 1.69
CA PHE A 106 -13.30 10.63 0.86
C PHE A 106 -12.37 9.76 1.69
N THR A 107 -12.01 10.20 2.90
CA THR A 107 -11.22 9.42 3.86
C THR A 107 -11.97 8.16 4.31
N ILE A 108 -13.27 8.27 4.63
CA ILE A 108 -14.09 7.10 4.98
C ILE A 108 -14.13 6.12 3.80
N ALA A 109 -14.40 6.60 2.58
CA ALA A 109 -14.41 5.76 1.39
C ALA A 109 -13.07 5.02 1.21
N THR A 110 -11.96 5.69 1.48
CA THR A 110 -10.61 5.11 1.41
C THR A 110 -10.44 3.95 2.41
N TYR A 111 -10.91 4.10 3.65
CA TYR A 111 -10.85 3.02 4.65
C TYR A 111 -11.82 1.88 4.35
N VAL A 112 -12.98 2.16 3.76
CA VAL A 112 -13.90 1.12 3.27
C VAL A 112 -13.24 0.27 2.19
N VAL A 113 -12.56 0.90 1.22
CA VAL A 113 -11.79 0.19 0.18
C VAL A 113 -10.70 -0.68 0.80
N LEU A 114 -10.00 -0.17 1.82
CA LEU A 114 -8.97 -0.94 2.54
C LEU A 114 -9.57 -2.13 3.28
N ALA A 115 -10.71 -1.95 3.96
CA ALA A 115 -11.40 -3.03 4.69
C ALA A 115 -11.83 -4.15 3.73
N ILE A 116 -12.47 -3.79 2.61
CA ILE A 116 -12.87 -4.75 1.58
C ILE A 116 -11.63 -5.46 1.01
N GLY A 117 -10.57 -4.70 0.71
CA GLY A 117 -9.29 -5.24 0.26
C GLY A 117 -8.70 -6.24 1.25
N GLY A 118 -8.71 -5.94 2.55
CA GLY A 118 -8.25 -6.82 3.62
C GLY A 118 -9.04 -8.13 3.67
N VAL A 119 -10.37 -8.07 3.60
CA VAL A 119 -11.23 -9.27 3.54
C VAL A 119 -10.95 -10.10 2.29
N MET A 120 -10.80 -9.44 1.13
CA MET A 120 -10.48 -10.12 -0.13
C MET A 120 -9.11 -10.80 -0.08
N LEU A 121 -8.14 -10.19 0.62
CA LEU A 121 -6.81 -10.75 0.82
C LEU A 121 -6.86 -12.02 1.69
N LEU A 122 -7.64 -12.01 2.77
CA LEU A 122 -7.88 -13.18 3.61
C LEU A 122 -8.55 -14.32 2.83
N LYS A 123 -9.48 -13.99 1.94
CA LYS A 123 -10.15 -14.94 1.04
C LYS A 123 -9.32 -15.30 -0.19
N ARG A 124 -8.07 -14.81 -0.31
CA ARG A 124 -7.16 -15.04 -1.44
C ARG A 124 -7.80 -14.74 -2.81
N ARG A 125 -8.55 -13.64 -2.90
CA ARG A 125 -9.15 -13.18 -4.16
C ARG A 125 -8.19 -12.28 -4.93
N ARG A 126 -8.13 -12.41 -6.26
CA ARG A 126 -7.26 -11.57 -7.14
C ARG A 126 -7.56 -10.08 -7.02
N ALA A 127 -8.84 -9.73 -6.82
CA ALA A 127 -9.27 -8.34 -6.63
C ALA A 127 -8.60 -7.63 -5.44
N ALA A 128 -8.09 -8.37 -4.45
CA ALA A 128 -7.39 -7.80 -3.31
C ALA A 128 -6.23 -6.88 -3.71
N ARG A 129 -5.45 -7.26 -4.74
CA ARG A 129 -4.34 -6.44 -5.24
C ARG A 129 -4.82 -5.08 -5.75
N THR A 130 -5.82 -5.09 -6.62
CA THR A 130 -6.36 -3.86 -7.20
C THR A 130 -6.92 -2.93 -6.13
N LEU A 131 -7.64 -3.49 -5.14
CA LEU A 131 -8.20 -2.70 -4.04
C LEU A 131 -7.10 -2.10 -3.14
N HIS A 132 -6.02 -2.84 -2.84
CA HIS A 132 -4.91 -2.31 -2.05
C HIS A 132 -4.13 -1.22 -2.80
N VAL A 133 -3.93 -1.37 -4.11
CA VAL A 133 -3.30 -0.33 -4.94
C VAL A 133 -4.21 0.90 -5.03
N ALA A 134 -5.51 0.71 -5.23
CA ALA A 134 -6.48 1.81 -5.22
C ALA A 134 -6.48 2.54 -3.86
N TYR A 135 -6.52 1.80 -2.74
CA TYR A 135 -6.38 2.38 -1.41
C TYR A 135 -5.09 3.20 -1.27
N ALA A 136 -3.95 2.66 -1.73
CA ALA A 136 -2.67 3.34 -1.60
C ALA A 136 -2.66 4.68 -2.37
N LEU A 137 -3.19 4.70 -3.59
CA LEU A 137 -3.30 5.94 -4.38
C LEU A 137 -4.26 6.94 -3.73
N MET A 138 -5.45 6.49 -3.30
CA MET A 138 -6.40 7.34 -2.57
C MET A 138 -5.81 7.86 -1.27
N GLY A 139 -5.10 7.02 -0.49
CA GLY A 139 -4.47 7.40 0.76
C GLY A 139 -3.38 8.47 0.58
N ILE A 140 -2.58 8.37 -0.49
CA ILE A 140 -1.59 9.41 -0.84
C ILE A 140 -2.30 10.73 -1.18
N LEU A 141 -3.38 10.70 -1.94
CA LEU A 141 -4.17 11.90 -2.27
C LEU A 141 -4.77 12.54 -1.01
N VAL A 142 -5.31 11.72 -0.09
CA VAL A 142 -5.82 12.18 1.21
C VAL A 142 -4.71 12.85 2.03
N ALA A 143 -3.52 12.25 2.08
CA ALA A 143 -2.39 12.82 2.82
C ALA A 143 -1.94 14.18 2.23
N ILE A 144 -1.89 14.29 0.90
CA ILE A 144 -1.55 15.54 0.23
C ILE A 144 -2.62 16.61 0.50
N SER A 145 -3.92 16.26 0.37
CA SER A 145 -5.00 17.21 0.67
C SER A 145 -4.99 17.66 2.13
N GLY A 146 -4.71 16.74 3.06
CA GLY A 146 -4.55 17.03 4.48
C GLY A 146 -3.42 18.02 4.76
N LEU A 147 -2.29 17.88 4.05
CA LEU A 147 -1.18 18.85 4.15
C LEU A 147 -1.58 20.24 3.69
N VAL A 148 -2.28 20.35 2.56
CA VAL A 148 -2.77 21.65 2.04
C VAL A 148 -3.72 22.31 3.05
N VAL A 149 -4.68 21.54 3.59
CA VAL A 149 -5.60 22.01 4.62
C VAL A 149 -4.84 22.51 5.85
N MET A 150 -3.83 21.76 6.30
CA MET A 150 -3.05 22.11 7.47
C MET A 150 -2.23 23.39 7.27
N ILE A 151 -1.57 23.55 6.12
CA ILE A 151 -0.85 24.79 5.78
C ILE A 151 -1.83 25.99 5.78
N THR A 152 -3.01 25.81 5.20
CA THR A 152 -4.05 26.84 5.18
C THR A 152 -4.50 27.20 6.59
N MET A 153 -4.72 26.18 7.45
CA MET A 153 -5.07 26.44 8.86
C MET A 153 -3.97 27.21 9.60
N MET A 154 -2.71 26.83 9.43
CA MET A 154 -1.59 27.52 10.09
C MET A 154 -1.49 29.00 9.69
N ASN A 155 -1.84 29.34 8.45
CA ASN A 155 -1.81 30.70 7.96
C ASN A 155 -2.98 31.55 8.46
N HIS A 156 -4.14 30.93 8.73
CA HIS A 156 -5.37 31.65 9.13
C HIS A 156 -5.71 31.48 10.61
N MET A 157 -4.90 30.73 11.39
CA MET A 157 -5.17 30.52 12.81
C MET A 157 -4.95 31.83 13.59
N PRO A 158 -5.99 32.41 14.21
CA PRO A 158 -5.83 33.52 15.09
C PRO A 158 -5.02 33.08 16.31
N LEU A 159 -3.93 33.79 16.59
CA LEU A 159 -3.16 33.57 17.79
C LEU A 159 -4.00 34.00 19.02
N PRO A 160 -3.98 33.23 20.12
CA PRO A 160 -4.69 33.62 21.32
C PRO A 160 -4.22 35.01 21.79
N PRO A 161 -5.13 35.98 21.93
CA PRO A 161 -4.74 37.36 22.21
C PRO A 161 -3.99 37.55 23.55
N ASN A 162 -4.20 36.58 24.47
CA ASN A 162 -3.60 36.63 25.83
C ASN A 162 -2.39 35.68 25.97
N ALA A 163 -1.92 35.07 24.89
CA ALA A 163 -0.73 34.20 24.99
C ALA A 163 0.55 35.03 25.09
N PRO A 164 1.49 34.66 25.98
CA PRO A 164 2.79 35.31 26.04
C PRO A 164 3.49 35.31 24.66
N PRO A 165 4.23 36.37 24.31
CA PRO A 165 4.90 36.46 23.00
C PRO A 165 5.77 35.22 22.66
N GLN A 166 6.42 34.66 23.67
CA GLN A 166 7.23 33.47 23.53
C GLN A 166 6.40 32.23 23.17
N ALA A 167 5.22 32.04 23.77
CA ALA A 167 4.30 30.95 23.45
C ALA A 167 3.74 31.09 22.03
N GLN A 168 3.45 32.30 21.58
CA GLN A 168 3.02 32.58 20.22
C GLN A 168 4.11 32.25 19.19
N ALA A 169 5.36 32.57 19.47
CA ALA A 169 6.50 32.25 18.61
C ALA A 169 6.75 30.75 18.49
N MET A 170 6.48 29.97 19.56
CA MET A 170 6.69 28.53 19.56
C MET A 170 5.52 27.73 18.97
N LEU A 171 4.32 28.28 18.94
CA LEU A 171 3.12 27.54 18.52
C LEU A 171 3.22 27.05 17.05
N LYS A 172 3.60 27.92 16.13
CA LYS A 172 3.74 27.60 14.71
C LYS A 172 4.77 26.50 14.44
N PRO A 173 6.01 26.55 14.96
CA PRO A 173 6.98 25.49 14.75
C PRO A 173 6.55 24.16 15.38
N ILE A 174 5.91 24.15 16.56
CA ILE A 174 5.39 22.93 17.18
C ILE A 174 4.32 22.29 16.30
N MET A 175 3.40 23.09 15.79
CA MET A 175 2.36 22.60 14.87
C MET A 175 2.96 22.08 13.56
N ALA A 176 3.97 22.77 13.01
CA ALA A 176 4.66 22.32 11.80
C ALA A 176 5.36 20.96 12.00
N VAL A 177 6.04 20.78 13.13
CA VAL A 177 6.66 19.48 13.50
C VAL A 177 5.60 18.41 13.63
N GLY A 178 4.49 18.68 14.34
CA GLY A 178 3.36 17.73 14.45
C GLY A 178 2.77 17.36 13.10
N ALA A 179 2.67 18.32 12.17
CA ALA A 179 2.22 18.09 10.80
C ALA A 179 3.13 17.13 10.04
N ILE A 180 4.43 17.37 10.10
CA ILE A 180 5.43 16.54 9.41
C ILE A 180 5.35 15.10 9.94
N PHE A 181 5.33 14.93 11.26
CA PHE A 181 5.17 13.58 11.86
C PHE A 181 3.86 12.94 11.43
N GLY A 182 2.74 13.65 11.53
CA GLY A 182 1.43 13.15 11.09
C GLY A 182 1.43 12.73 9.62
N MET A 183 2.07 13.50 8.74
CA MET A 183 2.20 13.20 7.32
C MET A 183 3.05 11.93 7.08
N VAL A 184 4.19 11.80 7.77
CA VAL A 184 5.05 10.61 7.67
C VAL A 184 4.26 9.36 8.04
N PHE A 185 3.51 9.38 9.15
CA PHE A 185 2.68 8.26 9.57
C PHE A 185 1.53 8.00 8.60
N ALA A 186 0.87 9.05 8.09
CA ALA A 186 -0.21 8.92 7.14
C ALA A 186 0.23 8.29 5.81
N LEU A 187 1.47 8.60 5.36
CA LEU A 187 2.04 8.07 4.12
C LEU A 187 2.69 6.70 4.29
N ALA A 188 3.14 6.34 5.49
CA ALA A 188 3.91 5.12 5.72
C ALA A 188 3.18 3.86 5.25
N TYR A 189 1.92 3.69 5.65
CA TYR A 189 1.16 2.49 5.30
C TYR A 189 0.72 2.46 3.83
N PRO A 190 0.16 3.53 3.22
CA PRO A 190 -0.13 3.56 1.78
C PRO A 190 1.10 3.30 0.91
N THR A 191 2.24 3.91 1.25
CA THR A 191 3.50 3.72 0.51
C THR A 191 3.99 2.27 0.63
N PHE A 192 3.97 1.70 1.85
CA PHE A 192 4.30 0.29 2.06
C PHE A 192 3.41 -0.63 1.20
N VAL A 193 2.10 -0.43 1.24
CA VAL A 193 1.13 -1.20 0.46
C VAL A 193 1.41 -1.08 -1.03
N LEU A 194 1.65 0.13 -1.52
CA LEU A 194 1.94 0.37 -2.93
C LEU A 194 3.19 -0.39 -3.36
N ILE A 195 4.31 -0.22 -2.64
CA ILE A 195 5.58 -0.91 -2.95
C ILE A 195 5.40 -2.43 -2.87
N TRP A 196 4.69 -2.92 -1.86
CA TRP A 196 4.51 -4.36 -1.65
C TRP A 196 3.74 -5.02 -2.80
N PHE A 197 2.58 -4.45 -3.15
CA PHE A 197 1.70 -5.03 -4.17
C PHE A 197 2.15 -4.76 -5.62
N THR A 198 3.09 -3.85 -5.85
CA THR A 198 3.71 -3.63 -7.17
C THR A 198 4.88 -4.59 -7.43
N ARG A 199 5.43 -5.25 -6.40
CA ARG A 199 6.52 -6.22 -6.59
C ARG A 199 6.11 -7.38 -7.51
N PRO A 200 6.92 -7.74 -8.53
CA PRO A 200 6.55 -8.76 -9.50
C PRO A 200 6.32 -10.13 -8.86
N LYS A 201 7.09 -10.51 -7.85
CA LYS A 201 6.91 -11.78 -7.12
C LYS A 201 5.55 -11.86 -6.42
N VAL A 202 5.10 -10.77 -5.80
CA VAL A 202 3.78 -10.70 -5.13
C VAL A 202 2.66 -10.74 -6.18
N ALA A 203 2.83 -9.98 -7.27
CA ALA A 203 1.87 -9.93 -8.36
C ALA A 203 1.66 -11.32 -8.99
N GLN A 204 2.74 -12.04 -9.31
CA GLN A 204 2.68 -13.40 -9.86
C GLN A 204 2.01 -14.36 -8.89
N HIS A 205 2.36 -14.30 -7.60
CA HIS A 205 1.72 -15.15 -6.60
C HIS A 205 0.20 -14.92 -6.50
N ILE A 206 -0.26 -13.67 -6.56
CA ILE A 206 -1.69 -13.34 -6.51
C ILE A 206 -2.41 -13.83 -7.78
N GLN A 207 -1.74 -13.89 -8.94
CA GLN A 207 -2.33 -14.43 -10.17
C GLN A 207 -2.71 -15.92 -10.07
N THR A 208 -2.07 -16.66 -9.18
CA THR A 208 -2.42 -18.09 -8.93
C THR A 208 -3.68 -18.25 -8.07
N TRP A 209 -4.25 -17.18 -7.52
CA TRP A 209 -5.42 -17.26 -6.67
C TRP A 209 -6.72 -17.40 -7.48
N THR A 210 -7.79 -17.80 -6.78
CA THR A 210 -9.12 -17.90 -7.40
C THR A 210 -9.68 -16.51 -7.78
N ARG A 211 -10.46 -16.49 -8.85
CA ARG A 211 -11.22 -15.29 -9.28
C ARG A 211 -12.32 -14.96 -8.31
#